data_f4a7dd755f1af46b3f6fa0fb7f16c169
#
_entry.id   f4a7dd755f1af46b3f6fa0fb7f16c169
#
_cell.length_a   1.000
_cell.length_b   1.000
_cell.length_c   1.000
_cell.angle_alpha   90.00
_cell.angle_beta   90.00
_cell.angle_gamma   90.00
#
_symmetry.space_group_name_H-M   'P 1'
#
loop_
_entity.id
_entity.type
_entity.pdbx_description
1 polymer ?
#
loop_
_entity_poly.entity_id
_entity_poly.type
_entity_poly.pdbx_seq_one_letter_code
_entity_poly.pdbx_strand_id
1 'polypeptide(L)'
;DENVNMDDGMIRLVFGLGTRAVDRIIGDYVRIVTLDDPMRLPIMNSNDEQKYSQHSVDVLNLATNRHMNVNIDDVINEKLKTDINLFGSKDYNTQIRLKELGLDPNSAPYILNFKRLLKYSAFPEAMKKALHIISTEYNYPVDIEFTANFKEDGSFKINIVQCRPLQ
;
A
#
# COMPACT_ATOMS: atom_id res chain seq x y z
N ASP A 1 -18.65 -8.15 6.43
CA ASP A 1 -18.54 -7.56 7.78
C ASP A 1 -19.67 -6.55 7.93
N GLU A 2 -20.60 -6.78 8.87
CA GLU A 2 -21.82 -5.97 9.06
C GLU A 2 -21.54 -4.50 9.45
N ASN A 3 -20.29 -4.18 9.75
CA ASN A 3 -19.87 -2.86 10.22
C ASN A 3 -19.14 -2.02 9.15
N VAL A 4 -19.08 -2.45 7.89
CA VAL A 4 -18.43 -1.69 6.81
C VAL A 4 -19.47 -0.81 6.11
N ASN A 5 -19.23 0.51 6.06
CA ASN A 5 -20.00 1.37 5.21
C ASN A 5 -19.54 1.26 3.75
N MET A 6 -20.32 0.54 2.95
CA MET A 6 -19.99 0.30 1.53
C MET A 6 -20.01 1.57 0.68
N ASP A 7 -20.75 2.60 1.08
CA ASP A 7 -20.86 3.86 0.34
C ASP A 7 -19.55 4.67 0.36
N ASP A 8 -18.72 4.46 1.37
CA ASP A 8 -17.43 5.12 1.49
C ASP A 8 -16.36 4.52 0.55
N GLY A 9 -16.60 3.31 0.05
CA GLY A 9 -15.74 2.63 -0.89
C GLY A 9 -14.57 1.87 -0.26
N MET A 10 -13.81 1.23 -1.13
CA MET A 10 -12.66 0.41 -0.77
C MET A 10 -11.54 0.62 -1.79
N ILE A 11 -10.30 0.61 -1.34
CA ILE A 11 -9.12 0.67 -2.21
C ILE A 11 -8.16 -0.49 -1.96
N ARG A 12 -7.37 -0.81 -2.97
CA ARG A 12 -6.24 -1.75 -2.89
C ARG A 12 -4.95 -0.97 -3.07
N LEU A 13 -4.03 -1.12 -2.13
CA LEU A 13 -2.74 -0.44 -2.15
C LEU A 13 -1.61 -1.43 -2.38
N VAL A 14 -0.73 -1.08 -3.29
CA VAL A 14 0.55 -1.73 -3.52
C VAL A 14 1.64 -0.67 -3.65
N PHE A 15 2.85 -1.01 -3.24
CA PHE A 15 4.04 -0.19 -3.47
C PHE A 15 4.69 -0.62 -4.79
N GLY A 16 5.12 0.34 -5.63
CA GLY A 16 5.66 0.09 -6.95
C GLY A 16 4.62 0.21 -8.07
N LEU A 17 4.79 -0.55 -9.15
CA LEU A 17 3.85 -0.58 -10.26
C LEU A 17 2.56 -1.30 -9.87
N GLY A 18 1.43 -0.87 -10.46
CA GLY A 18 0.09 -1.34 -10.11
C GLY A 18 -0.26 -2.78 -10.52
N THR A 19 0.62 -3.49 -11.22
CA THR A 19 0.40 -4.87 -11.69
C THR A 19 -0.07 -5.82 -10.59
N ARG A 20 0.49 -5.69 -9.39
CA ARG A 20 0.12 -6.53 -8.23
C ARG A 20 -1.24 -6.20 -7.60
N ALA A 21 -1.82 -5.06 -7.92
CA ALA A 21 -3.16 -4.72 -7.44
C ALA A 21 -4.25 -5.56 -8.09
N VAL A 22 -4.00 -6.06 -9.30
CA VAL A 22 -4.94 -6.84 -10.12
C VAL A 22 -4.57 -8.32 -10.19
N ASP A 23 -3.28 -8.66 -10.23
CA ASP A 23 -2.80 -10.03 -10.32
C ASP A 23 -2.63 -10.67 -8.93
N ARG A 24 -3.23 -11.84 -8.74
CA ARG A 24 -2.99 -12.62 -7.53
C ARG A 24 -1.66 -13.37 -7.63
N ILE A 25 -0.73 -13.02 -6.75
CA ILE A 25 0.55 -13.71 -6.63
C ILE A 25 0.57 -14.49 -5.32
N ILE A 26 0.88 -15.78 -5.38
CA ILE A 26 0.93 -16.64 -4.19
C ILE A 26 2.04 -16.12 -3.26
N GLY A 27 1.69 -15.90 -2.00
CA GLY A 27 2.64 -15.44 -0.97
C GLY A 27 2.93 -13.94 -0.98
N ASP A 28 2.19 -13.17 -1.79
CA ASP A 28 2.31 -11.70 -1.81
C ASP A 28 0.92 -11.05 -1.83
N TYR A 29 0.70 -10.06 -0.98
CA TYR A 29 -0.64 -9.58 -0.67
C TYR A 29 -0.76 -8.07 -0.81
N VAL A 30 -1.83 -7.63 -1.44
CA VAL A 30 -2.21 -6.22 -1.49
C VAL A 30 -2.81 -5.77 -0.16
N ARG A 31 -2.58 -4.53 0.23
CA ARG A 31 -3.28 -3.93 1.37
C ARG A 31 -4.68 -3.50 0.95
N ILE A 32 -5.70 -4.19 1.44
CA ILE A 32 -7.10 -3.79 1.27
C ILE A 32 -7.46 -2.80 2.37
N VAL A 33 -8.07 -1.68 1.99
CA VAL A 33 -8.46 -0.59 2.89
C VAL A 33 -9.90 -0.22 2.62
N THR A 34 -10.73 -0.23 3.65
CA THR A 34 -12.07 0.34 3.62
C THR A 34 -12.00 1.81 4.00
N LEU A 35 -12.62 2.70 3.22
CA LEU A 35 -12.46 4.14 3.40
C LEU A 35 -13.38 4.74 4.47
N ASP A 36 -14.29 3.94 5.03
CA ASP A 36 -15.05 4.27 6.24
C ASP A 36 -14.15 4.24 7.50
N ASP A 37 -13.22 3.29 7.56
CA ASP A 37 -12.21 3.16 8.63
C ASP A 37 -10.89 2.65 8.03
N PRO A 38 -10.02 3.55 7.53
CA PRO A 38 -8.76 3.18 6.88
C PRO A 38 -7.80 2.39 7.76
N MET A 39 -7.96 2.47 9.07
CA MET A 39 -7.11 1.74 10.02
C MET A 39 -7.62 0.34 10.34
N ARG A 40 -8.83 -0.01 9.90
CA ARG A 40 -9.38 -1.36 10.09
C ARG A 40 -8.44 -2.40 9.49
N LEU A 41 -8.05 -3.34 10.31
CA LEU A 41 -7.30 -4.51 9.87
C LEU A 41 -8.31 -5.66 9.67
N PRO A 42 -8.12 -6.50 8.64
CA PRO A 42 -8.76 -7.82 8.66
C PRO A 42 -8.39 -8.50 9.98
N ILE A 43 -9.27 -9.32 10.54
CA ILE A 43 -9.04 -10.04 11.80
C ILE A 43 -7.81 -10.92 11.61
N MET A 44 -6.68 -10.45 12.09
CA MET A 44 -5.37 -11.11 12.00
C MET A 44 -4.68 -11.04 13.36
N ASN A 45 -3.99 -12.10 13.72
CA ASN A 45 -3.06 -12.07 14.84
C ASN A 45 -1.86 -11.17 14.47
N SER A 46 -1.23 -10.54 15.46
CA SER A 46 -0.07 -9.68 15.26
C SER A 46 1.10 -10.34 14.49
N ASN A 47 1.19 -11.67 14.53
CA ASN A 47 2.20 -12.44 13.79
C ASN A 47 1.85 -12.63 12.29
N ASP A 48 0.64 -12.31 11.89
CA ASP A 48 0.18 -12.53 10.52
C ASP A 48 0.47 -11.32 9.61
N GLU A 49 0.78 -10.14 10.19
CA GLU A 49 1.00 -8.92 9.42
C GLU A 49 2.16 -9.07 8.43
N GLN A 50 3.26 -9.69 8.84
CA GLN A 50 4.38 -9.99 7.96
C GLN A 50 3.96 -10.95 6.84
N LYS A 51 3.30 -12.06 7.19
CA LYS A 51 2.90 -13.11 6.26
C LYS A 51 1.95 -12.61 5.17
N TYR A 52 1.04 -11.70 5.53
CA TYR A 52 -0.02 -11.19 4.64
C TYR A 52 0.24 -9.75 4.16
N SER A 53 1.51 -9.37 4.03
CA SER A 53 1.94 -8.11 3.44
C SER A 53 2.55 -8.31 2.05
N GLN A 54 2.81 -7.22 1.37
CA GLN A 54 3.57 -7.21 0.13
C GLN A 54 5.06 -7.36 0.44
N HIS A 55 5.74 -8.31 -0.23
CA HIS A 55 7.17 -8.58 -0.08
C HIS A 55 7.99 -8.21 -1.30
N SER A 56 7.38 -8.22 -2.47
CA SER A 56 8.05 -7.91 -3.72
C SER A 56 7.42 -6.70 -4.39
N VAL A 57 8.24 -5.98 -5.14
CA VAL A 57 7.87 -4.74 -5.81
C VAL A 57 8.13 -4.89 -7.30
N ASP A 58 7.13 -4.55 -8.10
CA ASP A 58 7.31 -4.45 -9.54
C ASP A 58 7.83 -3.05 -9.89
N VAL A 59 8.96 -3.02 -10.60
CA VAL A 59 9.68 -1.80 -10.93
C VAL A 59 10.10 -1.80 -12.41
N LEU A 60 10.37 -0.60 -12.94
CA LEU A 60 11.02 -0.43 -14.22
C LEU A 60 12.52 -0.17 -14.00
N ASN A 61 13.36 -1.05 -14.51
CA ASN A 61 14.79 -0.83 -14.55
C ASN A 61 15.14 0.05 -15.77
N LEU A 62 15.46 1.31 -15.51
CA LEU A 62 15.73 2.29 -16.58
C LEU A 62 17.03 2.01 -17.33
N ALA A 63 18.01 1.34 -16.70
CA ALA A 63 19.27 1.00 -17.37
C ALA A 63 19.10 -0.12 -18.41
N THR A 64 18.19 -1.05 -18.16
CA THR A 64 17.92 -2.19 -19.04
C THR A 64 16.61 -2.07 -19.82
N ASN A 65 15.79 -1.03 -19.53
CA ASN A 65 14.44 -0.84 -20.07
C ASN A 65 13.54 -2.08 -19.87
N ARG A 66 13.64 -2.73 -18.70
CA ARG A 66 12.88 -3.94 -18.40
C ARG A 66 12.04 -3.78 -17.15
N HIS A 67 10.86 -4.39 -17.20
CA HIS A 67 10.08 -4.68 -16.01
C HIS A 67 10.80 -5.74 -15.18
N MET A 68 10.88 -5.52 -13.87
CA MET A 68 11.53 -6.43 -12.92
C MET A 68 10.65 -6.56 -11.68
N ASN A 69 10.67 -7.75 -11.10
CA ASN A 69 10.19 -8.02 -9.77
C ASN A 69 11.38 -8.12 -8.82
N VAL A 70 11.38 -7.32 -7.76
CA VAL A 70 12.49 -7.24 -6.80
C VAL A 70 11.94 -7.29 -5.37
N ASN A 71 12.76 -7.71 -4.42
CA ASN A 71 12.41 -7.66 -3.01
C ASN A 71 12.31 -6.20 -2.56
N ILE A 72 11.40 -5.90 -1.62
CA ILE A 72 11.22 -4.54 -1.10
C ILE A 72 12.51 -4.00 -0.48
N ASP A 73 13.28 -4.81 0.24
CA ASP A 73 14.52 -4.39 0.90
C ASP A 73 15.60 -3.98 -0.12
N ASP A 74 15.55 -4.51 -1.36
CA ASP A 74 16.46 -4.11 -2.45
C ASP A 74 16.12 -2.73 -3.04
N VAL A 75 14.85 -2.30 -2.90
CA VAL A 75 14.40 -0.99 -3.39
C VAL A 75 14.67 0.11 -2.38
N ILE A 76 14.65 -0.22 -1.09
CA ILE A 76 14.88 0.73 0.00
C ILE A 76 16.39 1.05 0.07
N ASN A 77 16.77 2.12 -0.59
CA ASN A 77 18.15 2.60 -0.62
C ASN A 77 18.17 4.14 -0.61
N GLU A 78 19.36 4.72 -0.53
CA GLU A 78 19.59 6.17 -0.48
C GLU A 78 19.04 6.96 -1.69
N LYS A 79 18.72 6.29 -2.78
CA LYS A 79 18.18 6.91 -4.00
C LYS A 79 16.67 6.99 -4.00
N LEU A 80 15.99 6.36 -3.03
CA LEU A 80 14.55 6.43 -2.91
C LEU A 80 14.14 7.85 -2.47
N LYS A 81 13.46 8.59 -3.36
CA LYS A 81 13.04 9.98 -3.15
C LYS A 81 11.69 10.13 -2.44
N THR A 82 11.33 9.19 -1.61
CA THR A 82 10.11 9.21 -0.82
C THR A 82 10.38 8.66 0.58
N ASP A 83 9.67 9.13 1.58
CA ASP A 83 9.78 8.56 2.94
C ASP A 83 9.13 7.18 2.97
N ILE A 84 9.96 6.15 2.95
CA ILE A 84 9.48 4.75 3.01
C ILE A 84 8.63 4.47 4.26
N ASN A 85 8.83 5.22 5.34
CA ASN A 85 8.06 5.04 6.56
C ASN A 85 6.56 5.41 6.41
N LEU A 86 6.18 6.11 5.33
CA LEU A 86 4.77 6.28 4.99
C LEU A 86 4.12 4.95 4.61
N PHE A 87 4.87 4.07 3.96
CA PHE A 87 4.36 2.85 3.34
C PHE A 87 4.61 1.61 4.17
N GLY A 88 5.66 1.61 5.00
CA GLY A 88 6.03 0.45 5.79
C GLY A 88 6.83 0.77 7.04
N SER A 89 7.14 -0.27 7.77
CA SER A 89 8.00 -0.23 8.95
C SER A 89 8.81 -1.52 9.05
N LYS A 90 9.91 -1.46 9.78
CA LYS A 90 10.63 -2.67 10.17
C LYS A 90 9.74 -3.58 11.02
N ASP A 91 9.86 -4.90 10.82
CA ASP A 91 9.12 -5.87 11.63
C ASP A 91 9.60 -5.81 13.10
N TYR A 92 8.73 -5.31 13.96
CA TYR A 92 9.02 -5.10 15.38
C TYR A 92 9.34 -6.41 16.12
N ASN A 93 8.63 -7.49 15.83
CA ASN A 93 8.86 -8.79 16.46
C ASN A 93 10.24 -9.35 16.09
N THR A 94 10.60 -9.24 14.83
CA THR A 94 11.95 -9.62 14.35
C THR A 94 13.03 -8.72 14.94
N GLN A 95 12.78 -7.41 15.08
CA GLN A 95 13.75 -6.50 15.74
C GLN A 95 14.04 -6.92 17.17
N ILE A 96 13.00 -7.26 17.97
CA ILE A 96 13.19 -7.73 19.34
C ILE A 96 14.00 -9.02 19.35
N ARG A 97 13.63 -9.99 18.52
CA ARG A 97 14.33 -11.28 18.44
C ARG A 97 15.81 -11.13 18.05
N LEU A 98 16.10 -10.27 17.07
CA LEU A 98 17.48 -9.99 16.68
C LEU A 98 18.28 -9.37 17.82
N LYS A 99 17.68 -8.42 18.56
CA LYS A 99 18.29 -7.80 19.73
C LYS A 99 18.59 -8.81 20.83
N GLU A 100 17.66 -9.73 21.12
CA GLU A 100 17.87 -10.81 22.12
C GLU A 100 19.00 -11.75 21.71
N LEU A 101 19.21 -11.94 20.40
CA LEU A 101 20.29 -12.76 19.85
C LEU A 101 21.63 -11.99 19.71
N GLY A 102 21.69 -10.71 20.12
CA GLY A 102 22.88 -9.87 19.95
C GLY A 102 23.18 -9.49 18.50
N LEU A 103 22.18 -9.59 17.60
CA LEU A 103 22.27 -9.22 16.20
C LEU A 103 21.73 -7.79 15.98
N ASP A 104 22.04 -7.19 14.83
CA ASP A 104 21.56 -5.84 14.48
C ASP A 104 20.04 -5.83 14.25
N PRO A 105 19.24 -5.14 15.07
CA PRO A 105 17.81 -5.01 14.89
C PRO A 105 17.42 -4.32 13.57
N ASN A 106 18.30 -3.51 12.99
CA ASN A 106 18.05 -2.83 11.71
C ASN A 106 18.08 -3.78 10.51
N SER A 107 18.58 -5.00 10.68
CA SER A 107 18.50 -6.03 9.65
C SER A 107 17.12 -6.70 9.54
N ALA A 108 16.16 -6.34 10.42
CA ALA A 108 14.78 -6.81 10.29
C ALA A 108 14.16 -6.38 8.96
N PRO A 109 13.35 -7.23 8.30
CA PRO A 109 12.73 -6.92 7.03
C PRO A 109 11.69 -5.80 7.18
N TYR A 110 11.42 -5.09 6.08
CA TYR A 110 10.30 -4.16 6.00
C TYR A 110 8.97 -4.89 5.78
N ILE A 111 7.95 -4.38 6.45
CA ILE A 111 6.55 -4.76 6.23
C ILE A 111 5.82 -3.57 5.61
N LEU A 112 5.26 -3.75 4.41
CA LEU A 112 4.46 -2.74 3.72
C LEU A 112 3.03 -2.74 4.28
N ASN A 113 2.83 -2.04 5.39
CA ASN A 113 1.55 -1.99 6.11
C ASN A 113 0.73 -0.72 5.86
N PHE A 114 1.33 0.29 5.23
CA PHE A 114 0.72 1.59 4.90
C PHE A 114 0.13 2.36 6.11
N LYS A 115 0.47 1.97 7.35
CA LYS A 115 -0.15 2.53 8.57
C LYS A 115 -0.01 4.04 8.68
N ARG A 116 1.20 4.58 8.43
CA ARG A 116 1.42 6.03 8.54
C ARG A 116 0.70 6.80 7.43
N LEU A 117 0.70 6.28 6.21
CA LEU A 117 -0.06 6.84 5.10
C LEU A 117 -1.54 6.94 5.45
N LEU A 118 -2.12 5.85 5.96
CA LEU A 118 -3.54 5.76 6.24
C LEU A 118 -3.97 6.60 7.46
N LYS A 119 -3.10 6.73 8.46
CA LYS A 119 -3.42 7.41 9.71
C LYS A 119 -3.11 8.91 9.71
N TYR A 120 -2.00 9.31 9.06
CA TYR A 120 -1.43 10.65 9.24
C TYR A 120 -1.40 11.51 7.97
N SER A 121 -1.85 10.98 6.82
CA SER A 121 -1.93 11.77 5.59
C SER A 121 -3.37 12.06 5.20
N ALA A 122 -3.56 13.05 4.33
CA ALA A 122 -4.86 13.35 3.73
C ALA A 122 -5.24 12.38 2.59
N PHE A 123 -4.43 11.35 2.32
CA PHE A 123 -4.63 10.45 1.20
C PHE A 123 -5.95 9.67 1.26
N PRO A 124 -6.36 9.03 2.39
CA PRO A 124 -7.62 8.31 2.46
C PRO A 124 -8.84 9.20 2.16
N GLU A 125 -8.87 10.40 2.73
CA GLU A 125 -9.94 11.37 2.49
C GLU A 125 -9.98 11.85 1.04
N ALA A 126 -8.82 12.05 0.42
CA ALA A 126 -8.74 12.42 -0.99
C ALA A 126 -9.27 11.30 -1.89
N MET A 127 -8.98 10.04 -1.59
CA MET A 127 -9.50 8.88 -2.33
C MET A 127 -11.01 8.71 -2.15
N LYS A 128 -11.51 8.82 -0.92
CA LYS A 128 -12.94 8.79 -0.62
C LYS A 128 -13.69 9.86 -1.40
N LYS A 129 -13.18 11.09 -1.38
CA LYS A 129 -13.76 12.22 -2.12
C LYS A 129 -13.74 11.97 -3.64
N ALA A 130 -12.64 11.45 -4.17
CA ALA A 130 -12.51 11.15 -5.60
C ALA A 130 -13.54 10.09 -6.03
N LEU A 131 -13.66 8.98 -5.30
CA LEU A 131 -14.66 7.94 -5.56
C LEU A 131 -16.08 8.49 -5.51
N HIS A 132 -16.40 9.30 -4.48
CA HIS A 132 -17.72 9.89 -4.33
C HIS A 132 -18.07 10.83 -5.50
N ILE A 133 -17.18 11.71 -5.91
CA ILE A 133 -17.40 12.62 -7.04
C ILE A 133 -17.65 11.81 -8.32
N ILE A 134 -16.78 10.84 -8.62
CA ILE A 134 -16.86 10.08 -9.86
C ILE A 134 -18.14 9.22 -9.87
N SER A 135 -18.47 8.52 -8.78
CA SER A 135 -19.70 7.72 -8.70
C SER A 135 -20.97 8.55 -8.83
N THR A 136 -20.96 9.77 -8.29
CA THR A 136 -22.07 10.73 -8.42
C THR A 136 -22.27 11.17 -9.87
N GLU A 137 -21.20 11.53 -10.57
CA GLU A 137 -21.26 11.93 -11.98
C GLU A 137 -21.68 10.78 -12.90
N TYR A 138 -21.24 9.55 -12.59
CA TYR A 138 -21.70 8.36 -13.33
C TYR A 138 -23.11 7.92 -12.94
N ASN A 139 -23.63 8.42 -11.82
CA ASN A 139 -24.88 7.95 -11.19
C ASN A 139 -24.88 6.41 -10.99
N TYR A 140 -23.71 5.85 -10.72
CA TYR A 140 -23.48 4.42 -10.55
C TYR A 140 -22.16 4.17 -9.80
N PRO A 141 -22.04 3.11 -8.98
CA PRO A 141 -20.77 2.72 -8.38
C PRO A 141 -19.68 2.50 -9.44
N VAL A 142 -18.48 2.97 -9.15
CA VAL A 142 -17.36 2.92 -10.09
C VAL A 142 -16.19 2.12 -9.53
N ASP A 143 -15.46 1.49 -10.46
CA ASP A 143 -14.14 0.92 -10.24
C ASP A 143 -13.11 1.82 -10.92
N ILE A 144 -12.10 2.27 -10.17
CA ILE A 144 -11.05 3.14 -10.68
C ILE A 144 -9.67 2.51 -10.52
N GLU A 145 -8.82 2.72 -11.49
CA GLU A 145 -7.39 2.49 -11.36
C GLU A 145 -6.68 3.83 -11.17
N PHE A 146 -5.75 3.89 -10.25
CA PHE A 146 -5.03 5.11 -9.94
C PHE A 146 -3.57 4.87 -9.62
N THR A 147 -2.77 5.91 -9.76
CA THR A 147 -1.41 5.98 -9.21
C THR A 147 -1.31 7.15 -8.24
N ALA A 148 -0.51 6.97 -7.19
CA ALA A 148 -0.22 8.02 -6.24
C ALA A 148 1.30 8.17 -6.08
N ASN A 149 1.81 9.38 -6.29
CA ASN A 149 3.21 9.71 -6.17
C ASN A 149 3.39 10.64 -4.97
N PHE A 150 4.28 10.28 -4.06
CA PHE A 150 4.58 11.03 -2.85
C PHE A 150 5.96 11.64 -2.94
N LYS A 151 6.10 12.86 -2.43
CA LYS A 151 7.38 13.56 -2.27
C LYS A 151 7.93 13.37 -0.87
N GLU A 152 9.18 13.76 -0.65
CA GLU A 152 9.85 13.74 0.65
C GLU A 152 9.13 14.56 1.72
N ASP A 153 8.47 15.66 1.34
CA ASP A 153 7.69 16.53 2.21
C ASP A 153 6.30 15.95 2.58
N GLY A 154 5.97 14.74 2.10
CA GLY A 154 4.69 14.08 2.31
C GLY A 154 3.57 14.58 1.40
N SER A 155 3.80 15.60 0.57
CA SER A 155 2.83 15.99 -0.46
C SER A 155 2.68 14.89 -1.50
N PHE A 156 1.49 14.77 -2.09
CA PHE A 156 1.21 13.71 -3.05
C PHE A 156 0.37 14.20 -4.23
N LYS A 157 0.45 13.44 -5.31
CA LYS A 157 -0.38 13.61 -6.50
C LYS A 157 -1.03 12.28 -6.85
N ILE A 158 -2.36 12.29 -7.00
CA ILE A 158 -3.14 11.15 -7.48
C ILE A 158 -3.43 11.37 -8.96
N ASN A 159 -3.23 10.33 -9.77
CA ASN A 159 -3.63 10.30 -11.17
C ASN A 159 -4.63 9.17 -11.34
N ILE A 160 -5.82 9.47 -11.82
CA ILE A 160 -6.81 8.47 -12.24
C ILE A 160 -6.38 7.97 -13.62
N VAL A 161 -6.13 6.68 -13.73
CA VAL A 161 -5.63 6.03 -14.94
C VAL A 161 -6.78 5.43 -15.75
N GLN A 162 -7.74 4.82 -15.05
CA GLN A 162 -8.93 4.23 -15.62
C GLN A 162 -10.12 4.43 -14.70
N CYS A 163 -11.30 4.55 -15.30
CA CYS A 163 -12.58 4.52 -14.59
C CYS A 163 -13.59 3.72 -15.41
N ARG A 164 -14.35 2.86 -14.74
CA ARG A 164 -15.41 2.07 -15.32
C ARG A 164 -16.53 1.85 -14.31
N PRO A 165 -17.79 1.63 -14.75
CA PRO A 165 -18.86 1.19 -13.86
C PRO A 165 -18.47 -0.13 -13.18
N LEU A 166 -18.79 -0.25 -11.89
CA LEU A 166 -18.57 -1.49 -11.14
C LEU A 166 -19.51 -2.58 -11.67
N GLN A 167 -18.98 -3.75 -12.02
CA GLN A 167 -19.75 -4.88 -12.55
C GLN A 167 -20.09 -5.85 -11.44
#